data_64c1f0b9069999284c7ba1997d1d5425
#
_entry.id   64c1f0b9069999284c7ba1997d1d5425
#
_cell.length_a   1.000
_cell.length_b   1.000
_cell.length_c   1.000
_cell.angle_alpha   90.00
_cell.angle_beta   90.00
_cell.angle_gamma   90.00
#
_symmetry.space_group_name_H-M   'P 1'
#
loop_
_entity.id
_entity.type
_entity.pdbx_description
1 polymer ?
#
loop_
_entity_poly.entity_id
_entity_poly.type
_entity_poly.pdbx_seq_one_letter_code
_entity_poly.pdbx_strand_id
1 'polypeptide(L)'
;MFDTMMIARKIRQARIDQNMTQMNLADAMGVSYQAVSNWERGNSMPDISKLEELCSVLHITVNELLGVEDTSQAVKVMDAQEMTVEELKEAAPALLPAEVKARMKAEKKRRKLDLDAIIALAPFLDEATLDELLEDVAVDSPEDLAGLAPFLSAETLERAVEKYDVDDLDELLPVAPFLSKETLDRIVQRCDVDDLDDLLPIAPFLSKEALERMVEKIITEDPDALEDAAGIAVFLPKGTLARILKNLL
;
A
#
# COMPACT_ATOMS: atom_id res chain seq x y z
N MET A 1 -11.51 22.82 -8.62
CA MET A 1 -12.82 23.53 -8.80
C MET A 1 -13.17 23.45 -10.27
N PHE A 2 -14.27 22.84 -10.64
CA PHE A 2 -14.64 22.69 -12.06
C PHE A 2 -14.90 24.07 -12.69
N ASP A 3 -14.28 24.33 -13.85
CA ASP A 3 -14.51 25.55 -14.61
C ASP A 3 -15.78 25.38 -15.47
N THR A 4 -16.89 25.94 -14.99
CA THR A 4 -18.19 25.88 -15.67
C THR A 4 -18.16 26.47 -17.09
N MET A 5 -17.31 27.46 -17.34
CA MET A 5 -17.15 28.07 -18.66
C MET A 5 -16.41 27.17 -19.64
N MET A 6 -15.45 26.39 -19.13
CA MET A 6 -14.74 25.39 -19.93
C MET A 6 -15.71 24.27 -20.35
N ILE A 7 -16.50 23.75 -19.40
CA ILE A 7 -17.51 22.71 -19.68
C ILE A 7 -18.54 23.21 -20.70
N ALA A 8 -19.02 24.45 -20.52
CA ALA A 8 -19.96 25.09 -21.48
C ALA A 8 -19.40 25.12 -22.90
N ARG A 9 -18.13 25.49 -23.07
CA ARG A 9 -17.45 25.49 -24.37
C ARG A 9 -17.35 24.10 -24.98
N LYS A 10 -17.02 23.10 -24.15
CA LYS A 10 -16.91 21.71 -24.60
C LYS A 10 -18.24 21.13 -25.04
N ILE A 11 -19.33 21.36 -24.30
CA ILE A 11 -20.68 20.96 -24.71
C ILE A 11 -21.00 21.56 -26.07
N ARG A 12 -20.77 22.87 -26.22
CA ARG A 12 -21.04 23.57 -27.47
C ARG A 12 -20.21 23.03 -28.63
N GLN A 13 -18.92 22.83 -28.43
CA GLN A 13 -18.00 22.32 -29.46
C GLN A 13 -18.40 20.93 -29.90
N ALA A 14 -18.58 20.00 -28.96
CA ALA A 14 -18.96 18.63 -29.24
C ALA A 14 -20.30 18.54 -30.00
N ARG A 15 -21.27 19.36 -29.63
CA ARG A 15 -22.54 19.45 -30.38
C ARG A 15 -22.34 19.92 -31.82
N ILE A 16 -21.50 20.93 -32.04
CA ILE A 16 -21.20 21.45 -33.39
C ILE A 16 -20.47 20.38 -34.19
N ASP A 17 -19.55 19.66 -33.63
CA ASP A 17 -18.80 18.59 -34.28
C ASP A 17 -19.73 17.44 -34.73
N GLN A 18 -20.82 17.21 -34.00
CA GLN A 18 -21.89 16.29 -34.38
C GLN A 18 -22.92 16.89 -35.36
N ASN A 19 -22.72 18.10 -35.87
CA ASN A 19 -23.64 18.84 -36.73
C ASN A 19 -25.06 19.00 -36.12
N MET A 20 -25.17 19.06 -34.80
CA MET A 20 -26.45 19.19 -34.09
C MET A 20 -26.78 20.68 -33.83
N THR A 21 -28.07 21.04 -33.90
CA THR A 21 -28.56 22.30 -33.33
C THR A 21 -28.77 22.16 -31.83
N GLN A 22 -28.90 23.29 -31.11
CA GLN A 22 -29.26 23.23 -29.66
C GLN A 22 -30.62 22.55 -29.44
N MET A 23 -31.55 22.68 -30.41
CA MET A 23 -32.85 22.03 -30.37
C MET A 23 -32.69 20.50 -30.52
N ASN A 24 -31.86 20.04 -31.48
CA ASN A 24 -31.61 18.61 -31.65
C ASN A 24 -31.00 17.97 -30.41
N LEU A 25 -30.07 18.68 -29.76
CA LEU A 25 -29.49 18.21 -28.51
C LEU A 25 -30.52 18.18 -27.38
N ALA A 26 -31.39 19.21 -27.30
CA ALA A 26 -32.45 19.26 -26.29
C ALA A 26 -33.44 18.10 -26.46
N ASP A 27 -33.83 17.81 -27.70
CA ASP A 27 -34.74 16.71 -28.03
C ASP A 27 -34.10 15.35 -27.71
N ALA A 28 -32.81 15.15 -28.05
CA ALA A 28 -32.08 13.93 -27.78
C ALA A 28 -31.91 13.66 -26.28
N MET A 29 -31.77 14.72 -25.48
CA MET A 29 -31.61 14.66 -24.03
C MET A 29 -32.92 14.67 -23.24
N GLY A 30 -34.05 14.85 -23.90
CA GLY A 30 -35.36 15.01 -23.26
C GLY A 30 -35.41 16.23 -22.31
N VAL A 31 -34.75 17.32 -22.67
CA VAL A 31 -34.72 18.58 -21.91
C VAL A 31 -35.20 19.76 -22.73
N SER A 32 -35.42 20.91 -22.09
CA SER A 32 -35.81 22.12 -22.82
C SER A 32 -34.63 22.73 -23.59
N TYR A 33 -34.91 23.37 -24.71
CA TYR A 33 -33.95 24.23 -25.43
C TYR A 33 -33.25 25.22 -24.52
N GLN A 34 -33.99 25.80 -23.57
CA GLN A 34 -33.49 26.77 -22.61
C GLN A 34 -32.41 26.15 -21.70
N ALA A 35 -32.57 24.87 -21.33
CA ALA A 35 -31.57 24.15 -20.52
C ALA A 35 -30.24 24.01 -21.29
N VAL A 36 -30.29 23.52 -22.52
CA VAL A 36 -29.10 23.38 -23.40
C VAL A 36 -28.43 24.75 -23.62
N SER A 37 -29.23 25.79 -23.91
CA SER A 37 -28.73 27.15 -24.08
C SER A 37 -28.05 27.70 -22.83
N ASN A 38 -28.58 27.40 -21.65
CA ASN A 38 -27.95 27.78 -20.39
C ASN A 38 -26.65 27.01 -20.12
N TRP A 39 -26.59 25.70 -20.43
CA TRP A 39 -25.39 24.89 -20.34
C TRP A 39 -24.25 25.46 -21.20
N GLU A 40 -24.55 25.75 -22.49
CA GLU A 40 -23.55 26.27 -23.44
C GLU A 40 -23.09 27.72 -23.13
N ARG A 41 -23.85 28.46 -22.34
CA ARG A 41 -23.46 29.80 -21.85
C ARG A 41 -22.79 29.79 -20.50
N GLY A 42 -22.73 28.64 -19.85
CA GLY A 42 -22.15 28.49 -18.49
C GLY A 42 -23.06 29.05 -17.38
N ASN A 43 -24.31 29.34 -17.67
CA ASN A 43 -25.28 29.85 -16.69
C ASN A 43 -25.80 28.75 -15.75
N SER A 44 -25.77 27.50 -16.20
CA SER A 44 -26.06 26.31 -15.37
C SER A 44 -25.25 25.11 -15.89
N MET A 45 -25.20 24.07 -15.10
CA MET A 45 -24.59 22.78 -15.44
C MET A 45 -25.71 21.76 -15.72
N PRO A 46 -25.44 20.73 -16.56
CA PRO A 46 -26.28 19.55 -16.58
C PRO A 46 -26.28 18.88 -15.19
N ASP A 47 -27.40 18.27 -14.84
CA ASP A 47 -27.46 17.43 -13.63
C ASP A 47 -26.50 16.25 -13.76
N ILE A 48 -25.91 15.84 -12.65
CA ILE A 48 -24.96 14.71 -12.60
C ILE A 48 -25.56 13.44 -13.21
N SER A 49 -26.85 13.20 -12.97
CA SER A 49 -27.59 12.06 -13.53
C SER A 49 -27.74 12.09 -15.06
N LYS A 50 -27.52 13.25 -15.69
CA LYS A 50 -27.61 13.46 -17.13
C LYS A 50 -26.25 13.51 -17.84
N LEU A 51 -25.14 13.48 -17.08
CA LEU A 51 -23.80 13.61 -17.68
C LEU A 51 -23.46 12.44 -18.60
N GLU A 52 -23.77 11.20 -18.19
CA GLU A 52 -23.51 10.01 -18.99
C GLU A 52 -24.30 10.02 -20.31
N GLU A 53 -25.60 10.35 -20.24
CA GLU A 53 -26.47 10.47 -21.40
C GLU A 53 -25.98 11.58 -22.34
N LEU A 54 -25.60 12.75 -21.80
CA LEU A 54 -25.04 13.87 -22.54
C LEU A 54 -23.75 13.49 -23.28
N CYS A 55 -22.84 12.84 -22.59
CA CYS A 55 -21.57 12.37 -23.16
C CYS A 55 -21.80 11.34 -24.26
N SER A 56 -22.76 10.44 -24.08
CA SER A 56 -23.17 9.45 -25.10
C SER A 56 -23.70 10.11 -26.35
N VAL A 57 -24.61 11.09 -26.20
CA VAL A 57 -25.19 11.84 -27.34
C VAL A 57 -24.16 12.69 -28.08
N LEU A 58 -23.21 13.26 -27.36
CA LEU A 58 -22.15 14.10 -27.91
C LEU A 58 -20.92 13.30 -28.39
N HIS A 59 -20.88 11.99 -28.18
CA HIS A 59 -19.75 11.10 -28.49
C HIS A 59 -18.42 11.56 -27.85
N ILE A 60 -18.47 12.02 -26.61
CA ILE A 60 -17.31 12.39 -25.80
C ILE A 60 -17.35 11.64 -24.49
N THR A 61 -16.20 11.54 -23.80
CA THR A 61 -16.13 10.97 -22.46
C THR A 61 -16.47 12.01 -21.39
N VAL A 62 -16.86 11.56 -20.19
CA VAL A 62 -17.09 12.43 -19.04
C VAL A 62 -15.80 13.19 -18.68
N ASN A 63 -14.64 12.56 -18.81
CA ASN A 63 -13.34 13.17 -18.58
C ASN A 63 -13.06 14.32 -19.55
N GLU A 64 -13.32 14.11 -20.84
CA GLU A 64 -13.21 15.15 -21.84
C GLU A 64 -14.15 16.32 -21.54
N LEU A 65 -15.41 16.03 -21.16
CA LEU A 65 -16.37 17.05 -20.79
C LEU A 65 -15.92 17.87 -19.58
N LEU A 66 -15.50 17.23 -18.52
CA LEU A 66 -15.12 17.88 -17.27
C LEU A 66 -13.75 18.58 -17.33
N GLY A 67 -12.99 18.41 -18.45
CA GLY A 67 -11.66 18.99 -18.59
C GLY A 67 -10.67 18.47 -17.56
N VAL A 68 -10.94 17.30 -17.03
CA VAL A 68 -9.89 16.49 -16.45
C VAL A 68 -9.00 16.19 -17.64
N GLU A 69 -7.91 16.96 -17.79
CA GLU A 69 -6.92 16.68 -18.81
C GLU A 69 -6.63 15.21 -18.70
N ASP A 70 -6.87 14.57 -19.83
CA ASP A 70 -6.73 13.15 -19.95
C ASP A 70 -5.43 12.73 -19.29
N THR A 71 -5.54 12.10 -18.13
CA THR A 71 -4.60 11.06 -17.74
C THR A 71 -4.49 10.01 -18.86
N SER A 72 -5.21 10.16 -19.94
CA SER A 72 -5.18 9.35 -21.15
C SER A 72 -3.96 9.61 -22.04
N GLN A 73 -3.12 10.64 -21.81
CA GLN A 73 -1.74 10.51 -22.27
C GLN A 73 -1.00 9.42 -21.49
N ALA A 74 -1.24 9.31 -20.20
CA ALA A 74 -0.86 8.10 -19.48
C ALA A 74 -1.56 6.87 -20.12
N VAL A 75 -2.87 6.88 -20.38
CA VAL A 75 -3.63 5.77 -20.99
C VAL A 75 -3.23 5.51 -22.45
N LYS A 76 -2.87 6.49 -23.27
CA LYS A 76 -2.37 6.28 -24.67
C LYS A 76 -0.92 5.83 -24.73
N VAL A 77 -0.10 6.20 -23.76
CA VAL A 77 1.20 5.54 -23.49
C VAL A 77 0.95 4.11 -22.97
N MET A 78 -0.23 3.85 -22.42
CA MET A 78 -0.68 2.58 -21.87
C MET A 78 -1.10 1.53 -22.90
N ASP A 79 -1.55 1.91 -24.09
CA ASP A 79 -1.75 1.01 -25.24
C ASP A 79 -0.40 0.67 -25.94
N ALA A 80 0.66 1.40 -25.66
CA ALA A 80 2.02 1.03 -26.06
C ALA A 80 2.52 -0.04 -25.06
N GLN A 81 2.64 -1.24 -25.52
CA GLN A 81 2.90 -2.51 -24.83
C GLN A 81 4.23 -2.61 -24.03
N GLU A 82 4.94 -1.52 -23.76
CA GLU A 82 6.26 -1.54 -23.14
C GLU A 82 6.47 -0.36 -22.19
N MET A 83 5.76 -0.38 -21.04
CA MET A 83 6.07 0.53 -19.95
C MET A 83 7.14 -0.13 -19.07
N THR A 84 8.23 0.58 -18.79
CA THR A 84 9.22 0.13 -17.80
C THR A 84 8.66 0.20 -16.39
N VAL A 85 9.31 -0.47 -15.43
CA VAL A 85 8.91 -0.42 -14.02
C VAL A 85 8.97 1.00 -13.47
N GLU A 86 9.97 1.80 -13.89
CA GLU A 86 10.12 3.20 -13.50
C GLU A 86 8.97 4.06 -14.01
N GLU A 87 8.56 3.89 -15.26
CA GLU A 87 7.41 4.58 -15.83
C GLU A 87 6.10 4.15 -15.14
N LEU A 88 5.99 2.89 -14.73
CA LEU A 88 4.85 2.38 -13.98
C LEU A 88 4.80 2.99 -12.56
N LYS A 89 5.94 3.15 -11.88
CA LYS A 89 6.01 3.83 -10.57
C LYS A 89 5.50 5.27 -10.64
N GLU A 90 5.89 6.00 -11.70
CA GLU A 90 5.44 7.38 -11.91
C GLU A 90 3.95 7.46 -12.27
N ALA A 91 3.45 6.51 -13.05
CA ALA A 91 2.06 6.49 -13.52
C ALA A 91 1.06 5.89 -12.50
N ALA A 92 1.53 5.06 -11.56
CA ALA A 92 0.67 4.30 -10.64
C ALA A 92 -0.38 5.13 -9.88
N PRO A 93 -0.09 6.37 -9.40
CA PRO A 93 -1.11 7.19 -8.74
C PRO A 93 -2.29 7.60 -9.64
N ALA A 94 -2.10 7.53 -10.98
CA ALA A 94 -3.11 7.89 -11.97
C ALA A 94 -3.82 6.67 -12.57
N LEU A 95 -3.34 5.46 -12.26
CA LEU A 95 -3.84 4.19 -12.77
C LEU A 95 -4.89 3.57 -11.83
N LEU A 96 -5.77 2.75 -12.41
CA LEU A 96 -6.61 1.89 -11.59
C LEU A 96 -5.76 0.74 -11.01
N PRO A 97 -6.03 0.29 -9.77
CA PRO A 97 -5.30 -0.83 -9.15
C PRO A 97 -5.24 -2.08 -10.04
N ALA A 98 -6.33 -2.39 -10.77
CA ALA A 98 -6.36 -3.51 -11.70
C ALA A 98 -5.37 -3.38 -12.87
N GLU A 99 -5.08 -2.16 -13.31
CA GLU A 99 -4.14 -1.88 -14.39
C GLU A 99 -2.69 -2.01 -13.90
N VAL A 100 -2.39 -1.48 -12.70
CA VAL A 100 -1.08 -1.66 -12.05
C VAL A 100 -0.80 -3.14 -11.86
N LYS A 101 -1.76 -3.89 -11.30
CA LYS A 101 -1.70 -5.35 -11.13
C LYS A 101 -1.42 -6.10 -12.43
N ALA A 102 -2.18 -5.81 -13.50
CA ALA A 102 -2.01 -6.48 -14.79
C ALA A 102 -0.61 -6.27 -15.37
N ARG A 103 -0.04 -5.07 -15.21
CA ARG A 103 1.30 -4.72 -15.69
C ARG A 103 2.40 -5.37 -14.85
N MET A 104 2.27 -5.35 -13.54
CA MET A 104 3.21 -6.03 -12.65
C MET A 104 3.26 -7.54 -12.94
N LYS A 105 2.10 -8.18 -13.17
CA LYS A 105 2.05 -9.59 -13.59
C LYS A 105 2.66 -9.83 -14.97
N ALA A 106 2.57 -8.90 -15.90
CA ALA A 106 3.21 -8.99 -17.20
C ALA A 106 4.74 -8.84 -17.08
N GLU A 107 5.24 -7.91 -16.28
CA GLU A 107 6.66 -7.74 -16.00
C GLU A 107 7.26 -8.95 -15.26
N LYS A 108 6.56 -9.49 -14.27
CA LYS A 108 6.94 -10.75 -13.59
C LYS A 108 7.25 -11.88 -14.58
N LYS A 109 6.47 -11.99 -15.67
CA LYS A 109 6.68 -13.00 -16.73
C LYS A 109 7.88 -12.71 -17.63
N ARG A 110 8.28 -11.44 -17.73
CA ARG A 110 9.37 -10.99 -18.66
C ARG A 110 10.70 -10.89 -17.96
N ARG A 111 10.73 -10.40 -16.73
CA ARG A 111 11.93 -10.15 -15.93
C ARG A 111 11.70 -10.57 -14.49
N LYS A 112 12.78 -10.87 -13.78
CA LYS A 112 12.74 -10.99 -12.33
C LYS A 112 12.50 -9.59 -11.76
N LEU A 113 11.35 -9.39 -11.09
CA LEU A 113 11.07 -8.15 -10.38
C LEU A 113 12.04 -8.01 -9.21
N ASP A 114 12.50 -6.80 -8.95
CA ASP A 114 13.22 -6.48 -7.74
C ASP A 114 12.26 -6.06 -6.61
N LEU A 115 12.73 -6.16 -5.40
CA LEU A 115 11.95 -5.84 -4.20
C LEU A 115 11.56 -4.36 -4.17
N ASP A 116 12.45 -3.47 -4.57
CA ASP A 116 12.22 -2.01 -4.61
C ASP A 116 11.04 -1.63 -5.52
N ALA A 117 10.89 -2.34 -6.64
CA ALA A 117 9.75 -2.13 -7.54
C ALA A 117 8.43 -2.52 -6.88
N ILE A 118 8.41 -3.63 -6.14
CA ILE A 118 7.22 -4.08 -5.42
C ILE A 118 6.88 -3.12 -4.28
N ILE A 119 7.87 -2.70 -3.49
CA ILE A 119 7.69 -1.73 -2.40
C ILE A 119 7.08 -0.42 -2.92
N ALA A 120 7.62 0.12 -4.01
CA ALA A 120 7.14 1.38 -4.58
C ALA A 120 5.69 1.30 -5.10
N LEU A 121 5.23 0.12 -5.52
CA LEU A 121 3.90 -0.09 -6.08
C LEU A 121 2.92 -0.73 -5.09
N ALA A 122 3.38 -1.16 -3.92
CA ALA A 122 2.56 -1.80 -2.89
C ALA A 122 1.28 -1.03 -2.52
N PRO A 123 1.29 0.32 -2.36
CA PRO A 123 0.08 1.08 -2.05
C PRO A 123 -1.02 1.00 -3.13
N PHE A 124 -0.70 0.57 -4.35
CA PHE A 124 -1.61 0.48 -5.50
C PHE A 124 -2.03 -0.95 -5.83
N LEU A 125 -1.57 -1.93 -5.06
CA LEU A 125 -1.83 -3.35 -5.27
C LEU A 125 -2.70 -3.93 -4.14
N ASP A 126 -3.47 -4.95 -4.47
CA ASP A 126 -4.18 -5.72 -3.45
C ASP A 126 -3.24 -6.74 -2.78
N GLU A 127 -3.56 -7.09 -1.52
CA GLU A 127 -2.82 -8.02 -0.67
C GLU A 127 -2.50 -9.34 -1.39
N ALA A 128 -3.49 -9.97 -2.02
CA ALA A 128 -3.29 -11.23 -2.73
C ALA A 128 -2.31 -11.12 -3.90
N THR A 129 -2.22 -9.95 -4.54
CA THR A 129 -1.24 -9.70 -5.61
C THR A 129 0.16 -9.54 -5.05
N LEU A 130 0.30 -8.82 -3.94
CA LEU A 130 1.59 -8.66 -3.27
C LEU A 130 2.11 -10.00 -2.76
N ASP A 131 1.26 -10.83 -2.15
CA ASP A 131 1.61 -12.18 -1.71
C ASP A 131 2.14 -13.03 -2.89
N GLU A 132 1.45 -12.98 -4.05
CA GLU A 132 1.88 -13.69 -5.26
C GLU A 132 3.21 -13.15 -5.82
N LEU A 133 3.43 -11.83 -5.77
CA LEU A 133 4.66 -11.22 -6.28
C LEU A 133 5.86 -11.55 -5.40
N LEU A 134 5.69 -11.57 -4.08
CA LEU A 134 6.76 -11.84 -3.12
C LEU A 134 7.29 -13.28 -3.20
N GLU A 135 6.49 -14.26 -3.67
CA GLU A 135 6.93 -15.66 -3.77
C GLU A 135 8.18 -15.86 -4.64
N ASP A 136 8.37 -15.00 -5.65
CA ASP A 136 9.46 -15.13 -6.64
C ASP A 136 10.59 -14.09 -6.48
N VAL A 137 10.50 -13.24 -5.46
CA VAL A 137 11.49 -12.18 -5.20
C VAL A 137 12.47 -12.66 -4.14
N ALA A 138 13.75 -12.38 -4.38
CA ALA A 138 14.77 -12.57 -3.38
C ALA A 138 14.63 -11.47 -2.32
N VAL A 139 14.55 -11.90 -1.08
CA VAL A 139 14.60 -11.07 0.12
C VAL A 139 15.81 -11.58 0.88
N ASP A 140 16.71 -10.70 1.27
CA ASP A 140 17.98 -11.11 1.89
C ASP A 140 17.88 -11.10 3.43
N SER A 141 17.05 -10.20 4.00
CA SER A 141 16.82 -10.09 5.44
C SER A 141 15.36 -9.73 5.77
N PRO A 142 14.90 -9.96 7.01
CA PRO A 142 13.59 -9.49 7.47
C PRO A 142 13.40 -7.98 7.35
N GLU A 143 14.45 -7.19 7.53
CA GLU A 143 14.42 -5.73 7.41
C GLU A 143 13.98 -5.26 6.01
N ASP A 144 14.37 -5.99 4.96
CA ASP A 144 14.00 -5.67 3.57
C ASP A 144 12.49 -5.69 3.35
N LEU A 145 11.74 -6.42 4.19
CA LEU A 145 10.28 -6.48 4.14
C LEU A 145 9.58 -5.28 4.80
N ALA A 146 10.31 -4.39 5.46
CA ALA A 146 9.73 -3.28 6.21
C ALA A 146 8.78 -2.41 5.37
N GLY A 147 9.16 -2.13 4.11
CA GLY A 147 8.34 -1.34 3.18
C GLY A 147 7.09 -2.05 2.70
N LEU A 148 7.04 -3.38 2.78
CA LEU A 148 5.90 -4.22 2.36
C LEU A 148 5.01 -4.67 3.52
N ALA A 149 5.56 -4.75 4.73
CA ALA A 149 4.87 -5.31 5.90
C ALA A 149 3.44 -4.76 6.12
N PRO A 150 3.15 -3.44 5.94
CA PRO A 150 1.80 -2.91 6.11
C PRO A 150 0.79 -3.37 5.04
N PHE A 151 1.26 -3.93 3.92
CA PHE A 151 0.45 -4.26 2.73
C PHE A 151 0.33 -5.77 2.50
N LEU A 152 1.15 -6.58 3.16
CA LEU A 152 1.13 -8.04 3.07
C LEU A 152 0.08 -8.64 4.00
N SER A 153 -0.40 -9.84 3.67
CA SER A 153 -1.12 -10.65 4.64
C SER A 153 -0.21 -11.05 5.81
N ALA A 154 -0.80 -11.14 7.02
CA ALA A 154 -0.05 -11.59 8.19
C ALA A 154 0.60 -12.97 7.94
N GLU A 155 -0.13 -13.89 7.29
CA GLU A 155 0.36 -15.23 6.96
C GLU A 155 1.58 -15.19 6.01
N THR A 156 1.55 -14.33 4.98
CA THR A 156 2.66 -14.20 4.04
C THR A 156 3.87 -13.54 4.68
N LEU A 157 3.67 -12.49 5.48
CA LEU A 157 4.76 -11.84 6.21
C LEU A 157 5.43 -12.80 7.20
N GLU A 158 4.65 -13.50 8.03
CA GLU A 158 5.16 -14.48 9.00
C GLU A 158 5.95 -15.59 8.31
N ARG A 159 5.39 -16.18 7.25
CA ARG A 159 6.06 -17.21 6.46
C ARG A 159 7.34 -16.70 5.78
N ALA A 160 7.36 -15.44 5.36
CA ALA A 160 8.56 -14.84 4.76
C ALA A 160 9.66 -14.66 5.81
N VAL A 161 9.34 -14.09 6.97
CA VAL A 161 10.30 -13.83 8.05
C VAL A 161 10.82 -15.13 8.69
N GLU A 162 9.98 -16.15 8.85
CA GLU A 162 10.39 -17.45 9.45
C GLU A 162 11.43 -18.24 8.63
N LYS A 163 11.66 -17.86 7.37
CA LYS A 163 12.67 -18.50 6.51
C LYS A 163 14.10 -18.10 6.86
N TYR A 164 14.27 -17.01 7.60
CA TYR A 164 15.57 -16.46 7.90
C TYR A 164 16.07 -16.96 9.27
N ASP A 165 17.35 -17.26 9.32
CA ASP A 165 18.07 -17.36 10.59
C ASP A 165 18.48 -15.92 10.96
N VAL A 166 17.84 -15.38 11.99
CA VAL A 166 18.05 -14.01 12.46
C VAL A 166 19.16 -14.07 13.49
N ASP A 167 20.28 -13.46 13.15
CA ASP A 167 21.45 -13.37 14.07
C ASP A 167 21.37 -12.09 14.92
N ASP A 168 20.76 -11.02 14.40
CA ASP A 168 20.61 -9.73 15.04
C ASP A 168 19.11 -9.37 15.17
N LEU A 169 18.65 -9.14 16.39
CA LEU A 169 17.24 -8.79 16.66
C LEU A 169 16.84 -7.44 16.07
N ASP A 170 17.78 -6.54 15.80
CA ASP A 170 17.51 -5.25 15.17
C ASP A 170 16.92 -5.43 13.77
N GLU A 171 17.25 -6.50 13.05
CA GLU A 171 16.66 -6.83 11.74
C GLU A 171 15.15 -7.08 11.80
N LEU A 172 14.62 -7.47 12.96
CA LEU A 172 13.18 -7.71 13.17
C LEU A 172 12.40 -6.44 13.50
N LEU A 173 13.06 -5.40 14.02
CA LEU A 173 12.37 -4.21 14.53
C LEU A 173 11.44 -3.55 13.52
N PRO A 174 11.83 -3.38 12.24
CA PRO A 174 10.98 -2.74 11.25
C PRO A 174 9.70 -3.54 10.93
N VAL A 175 9.71 -4.87 11.10
CA VAL A 175 8.59 -5.77 10.80
C VAL A 175 7.84 -6.23 12.05
N ALA A 176 8.43 -6.10 13.24
CA ALA A 176 7.88 -6.56 14.51
C ALA A 176 6.43 -6.07 14.80
N PRO A 177 6.05 -4.80 14.49
CA PRO A 177 4.67 -4.33 14.70
C PRO A 177 3.60 -5.06 13.88
N PHE A 178 4.01 -5.76 12.82
CA PHE A 178 3.13 -6.44 11.86
C PHE A 178 3.09 -7.95 12.04
N LEU A 179 3.97 -8.50 12.90
CA LEU A 179 4.04 -9.92 13.21
C LEU A 179 3.18 -10.26 14.44
N SER A 180 2.69 -11.50 14.49
CA SER A 180 2.06 -11.99 15.71
C SER A 180 3.09 -12.22 16.82
N LYS A 181 2.65 -12.09 18.08
CA LYS A 181 3.52 -12.36 19.24
C LYS A 181 4.04 -13.78 19.21
N GLU A 182 3.21 -14.72 18.80
CA GLU A 182 3.54 -16.13 18.70
C GLU A 182 4.69 -16.36 17.69
N THR A 183 4.68 -15.67 16.57
CA THR A 183 5.75 -15.76 15.58
C THR A 183 7.03 -15.10 16.05
N LEU A 184 6.95 -13.90 16.62
CA LEU A 184 8.12 -13.24 17.22
C LEU A 184 8.74 -14.07 18.34
N ASP A 185 7.94 -14.62 19.23
CA ASP A 185 8.39 -15.48 20.33
C ASP A 185 9.17 -16.70 19.79
N ARG A 186 8.70 -17.31 18.70
CA ARG A 186 9.38 -18.45 18.06
C ARG A 186 10.71 -18.07 17.41
N ILE A 187 10.76 -16.90 16.77
CA ILE A 187 11.99 -16.42 16.12
C ILE A 187 13.03 -16.09 17.19
N VAL A 188 12.68 -15.24 18.16
CA VAL A 188 13.61 -14.79 19.22
C VAL A 188 14.13 -15.95 20.06
N GLN A 189 13.34 -17.01 20.29
CA GLN A 189 13.81 -18.20 21.01
C GLN A 189 14.90 -18.99 20.28
N ARG A 190 15.05 -18.79 18.96
CA ARG A 190 16.11 -19.42 18.15
C ARG A 190 17.36 -18.57 18.06
N CYS A 191 17.22 -17.25 18.35
CA CYS A 191 18.35 -16.33 18.34
C CYS A 191 19.24 -16.56 19.58
N ASP A 192 20.54 -16.43 19.37
CA ASP A 192 21.50 -16.49 20.48
C ASP A 192 21.71 -15.10 21.08
N VAL A 193 20.77 -14.72 21.95
CA VAL A 193 20.77 -13.43 22.64
C VAL A 193 21.39 -13.60 24.00
N ASP A 194 22.47 -12.87 24.28
CA ASP A 194 23.24 -12.92 25.50
C ASP A 194 23.26 -11.59 26.28
N ASP A 195 22.68 -10.51 25.69
CA ASP A 195 22.57 -9.20 26.31
C ASP A 195 21.09 -8.75 26.44
N LEU A 196 20.78 -8.10 27.57
CA LEU A 196 19.46 -7.51 27.82
C LEU A 196 19.20 -6.27 26.97
N ASP A 197 20.24 -5.53 26.59
CA ASP A 197 20.13 -4.35 25.75
C ASP A 197 19.65 -4.72 24.34
N ASP A 198 20.02 -5.89 23.82
CA ASP A 198 19.54 -6.40 22.52
C ASP A 198 18.07 -6.79 22.57
N LEU A 199 17.56 -7.22 23.73
CA LEU A 199 16.14 -7.53 23.92
C LEU A 199 15.26 -6.30 24.10
N LEU A 200 15.81 -5.19 24.57
CA LEU A 200 15.05 -4.02 24.99
C LEU A 200 14.21 -3.41 23.86
N PRO A 201 14.73 -3.22 22.62
CA PRO A 201 13.97 -2.64 21.52
C PRO A 201 12.79 -3.50 21.08
N ILE A 202 12.91 -4.84 21.14
CA ILE A 202 11.88 -5.78 20.68
C ILE A 202 10.90 -6.20 21.80
N ALA A 203 11.26 -5.96 23.07
CA ALA A 203 10.48 -6.35 24.24
C ALA A 203 8.99 -5.96 24.22
N PRO A 204 8.57 -4.76 23.68
CA PRO A 204 7.16 -4.39 23.58
C PRO A 204 6.32 -5.32 22.70
N PHE A 205 6.96 -5.99 21.75
CA PHE A 205 6.30 -6.83 20.74
C PHE A 205 6.23 -8.31 21.15
N LEU A 206 7.04 -8.73 22.12
CA LEU A 206 7.05 -10.11 22.61
C LEU A 206 5.89 -10.41 23.58
N SER A 207 5.58 -11.70 23.76
CA SER A 207 4.75 -12.11 24.89
C SER A 207 5.51 -11.96 26.19
N LYS A 208 4.77 -11.77 27.29
CA LYS A 208 5.37 -11.66 28.62
C LYS A 208 6.10 -12.94 29.04
N GLU A 209 5.58 -14.06 28.62
CA GLU A 209 6.08 -15.40 28.89
C GLU A 209 7.40 -15.68 28.14
N ALA A 210 7.50 -15.23 26.89
CA ALA A 210 8.74 -15.34 26.12
C ALA A 210 9.81 -14.41 26.68
N LEU A 211 9.46 -13.14 26.91
CA LEU A 211 10.37 -12.16 27.48
C LEU A 211 10.92 -12.61 28.84
N GLU A 212 10.04 -13.14 29.72
CA GLU A 212 10.44 -13.66 31.03
C GLU A 212 11.47 -14.79 30.89
N ARG A 213 11.25 -15.74 29.98
CA ARG A 213 12.18 -16.85 29.73
C ARG A 213 13.55 -16.38 29.22
N MET A 214 13.54 -15.40 28.27
CA MET A 214 14.77 -14.87 27.71
C MET A 214 15.59 -14.14 28.78
N VAL A 215 14.94 -13.26 29.55
CA VAL A 215 15.59 -12.53 30.65
C VAL A 215 16.11 -13.50 31.72
N GLU A 216 15.36 -14.55 32.08
CA GLU A 216 15.80 -15.56 33.04
C GLU A 216 17.02 -16.33 32.51
N LYS A 217 17.04 -16.66 31.20
CA LYS A 217 18.21 -17.31 30.56
C LYS A 217 19.44 -16.42 30.66
N ILE A 218 19.38 -15.17 30.20
CA ILE A 218 20.51 -14.23 30.17
C ILE A 218 21.05 -14.00 31.57
N ILE A 219 20.21 -13.66 32.56
CA ILE A 219 20.67 -13.42 33.95
C ILE A 219 21.21 -14.69 34.61
N THR A 220 20.76 -15.88 34.20
CA THR A 220 21.31 -17.14 34.73
C THR A 220 22.68 -17.43 34.16
N GLU A 221 22.92 -17.12 32.89
CA GLU A 221 24.20 -17.29 32.19
C GLU A 221 25.20 -16.21 32.60
N ASP A 222 24.76 -14.95 32.72
CA ASP A 222 25.52 -13.81 33.21
C ASP A 222 24.75 -13.06 34.33
N PRO A 223 25.06 -13.33 35.63
CA PRO A 223 24.42 -12.63 36.74
C PRO A 223 24.68 -11.12 36.80
N ASP A 224 25.76 -10.63 36.18
CA ASP A 224 26.09 -9.20 36.14
C ASP A 224 25.11 -8.42 35.25
N ALA A 225 24.46 -9.07 34.26
CA ALA A 225 23.40 -8.51 33.43
C ALA A 225 22.16 -8.01 34.22
N LEU A 226 22.04 -8.42 35.49
CA LEU A 226 20.99 -7.91 36.37
C LEU A 226 21.08 -6.40 36.62
N GLU A 227 22.25 -5.79 36.53
CA GLU A 227 22.45 -4.35 36.70
C GLU A 227 21.72 -3.58 35.57
N ASP A 228 21.62 -4.16 34.37
CA ASP A 228 21.01 -3.59 33.19
C ASP A 228 19.51 -3.94 33.06
N ALA A 229 19.00 -4.80 33.92
CA ALA A 229 17.60 -5.27 33.87
C ALA A 229 16.54 -4.17 34.16
N ALA A 230 16.95 -2.97 34.60
CA ALA A 230 16.04 -1.90 34.95
C ALA A 230 15.19 -1.41 33.74
N GLY A 231 15.79 -1.35 32.55
CA GLY A 231 15.12 -0.94 31.31
C GLY A 231 14.02 -1.92 30.88
N ILE A 232 14.30 -3.22 30.95
CA ILE A 232 13.39 -4.27 30.50
C ILE A 232 12.32 -4.61 31.56
N ALA A 233 12.52 -4.23 32.82
CA ALA A 233 11.62 -4.54 33.93
C ALA A 233 10.18 -4.04 33.72
N VAL A 234 9.98 -2.96 32.94
CA VAL A 234 8.64 -2.38 32.65
C VAL A 234 7.79 -3.28 31.79
N PHE A 235 8.41 -4.16 31.00
CA PHE A 235 7.74 -5.12 30.11
C PHE A 235 7.48 -6.47 30.77
N LEU A 236 8.19 -6.77 31.87
CA LEU A 236 8.10 -8.04 32.59
C LEU A 236 6.85 -8.10 33.52
N PRO A 237 6.34 -9.31 33.82
CA PRO A 237 5.38 -9.50 34.88
C PRO A 237 5.91 -9.03 36.24
N LYS A 238 5.03 -8.49 37.09
CA LYS A 238 5.44 -8.05 38.42
C LYS A 238 6.04 -9.19 39.24
N GLY A 239 7.24 -8.96 39.78
CA GLY A 239 7.93 -9.91 40.63
C GLY A 239 8.86 -10.91 39.91
N THR A 240 8.93 -10.86 38.57
CA THR A 240 9.82 -11.74 37.79
C THR A 240 11.29 -11.57 38.22
N LEU A 241 11.81 -10.34 38.25
CA LEU A 241 13.19 -10.10 38.66
C LEU A 241 13.46 -10.54 40.10
N ALA A 242 12.51 -10.33 41.03
CA ALA A 242 12.63 -10.78 42.39
C ALA A 242 12.67 -12.33 42.50
N ARG A 243 11.90 -13.01 41.61
CA ARG A 243 11.90 -14.47 41.50
C ARG A 243 13.23 -14.99 40.96
N ILE A 244 13.75 -14.37 39.91
CA ILE A 244 15.05 -14.72 39.30
C ILE A 244 16.17 -14.57 40.34
N LEU A 245 16.24 -13.40 41.01
CA LEU A 245 17.21 -13.16 42.08
C LEU A 245 17.16 -14.21 43.18
N LYS A 246 15.96 -14.61 43.59
CA LYS A 246 15.80 -15.64 44.64
C LYS A 246 16.32 -17.02 44.22
N ASN A 247 16.29 -17.32 42.93
CA ASN A 247 16.76 -18.59 42.37
C ASN A 247 18.29 -18.62 42.20
N LEU A 248 18.93 -17.46 42.11
CA LEU A 248 20.40 -17.31 41.99
C LEU A 248 21.13 -17.31 43.36
N LEU A 249 20.41 -17.04 44.44
CA LEU A 249 20.91 -17.04 45.82
C LEU A 249 20.71 -18.41 46.46
#